data_60ca89f488e06e5f22a437614b2730bb
#
_entry.id   60ca89f488e06e5f22a437614b2730bb
#
_cell.length_a   1.000
_cell.length_b   1.000
_cell.length_c   1.000
_cell.angle_alpha   90.00
_cell.angle_beta   90.00
_cell.angle_gamma   90.00
#
_symmetry.space_group_name_H-M   'P 1'
#
loop_
_entity.id
_entity.type
_entity.pdbx_description
1 polymer ?
#
loop_
_entity_poly.entity_id
_entity_poly.type
_entity_poly.pdbx_seq_one_letter_code
_entity_poly.pdbx_strand_id
1 'polypeptide(L)'
;LDLEAALSMLLLHPVLVPEFNAKLRQCDQWLQEIVGHDTDAALYLMFQLASTSTAGYSASHALVCATLCQILAQELQLPRHERESLVRAAITMNIAMTALQNQLALQHEPLSSEQKRAVAAHPEQGVAQLEDLNIRDDLWLDVVAAHHATPPARTTLSSLPAEARLTHILATVDRYAAMISPRKSRPGRTASDSVRAIAGQPEQQDDDVAV
;
A
#
# COMPACT_ATOMS: atom_id res chain seq x y z
N LEU A 1 -13.68 16.63 -3.61
CA LEU A 1 -13.73 15.61 -2.57
C LEU A 1 -12.31 15.36 -2.09
N ASP A 2 -12.10 15.39 -0.79
CA ASP A 2 -10.80 15.07 -0.20
C ASP A 2 -10.68 13.54 -0.09
N LEU A 3 -10.06 12.93 -1.11
CA LEU A 3 -9.87 11.48 -1.21
C LEU A 3 -9.05 10.95 -0.02
N GLU A 4 -8.06 11.71 0.42
CA GLU A 4 -7.21 11.34 1.56
C GLU A 4 -8.01 11.27 2.87
N ALA A 5 -8.86 12.28 3.13
CA ALA A 5 -9.72 12.26 4.31
C ALA A 5 -10.74 11.12 4.26
N ALA A 6 -11.31 10.84 3.09
CA ALA A 6 -12.22 9.71 2.90
C ALA A 6 -11.53 8.37 3.18
N LEU A 7 -10.31 8.17 2.67
CA LEU A 7 -9.52 6.97 2.95
C LEU A 7 -9.11 6.87 4.41
N SER A 8 -8.74 7.97 5.06
CA SER A 8 -8.41 7.98 6.48
C SER A 8 -9.57 7.46 7.32
N MET A 9 -10.80 7.89 7.04
CA MET A 9 -12.00 7.40 7.73
C MET A 9 -12.26 5.91 7.45
N LEU A 10 -12.13 5.48 6.20
CA LEU A 10 -12.31 4.08 5.81
C LEU A 10 -11.31 3.15 6.51
N LEU A 11 -10.05 3.55 6.61
CA LEU A 11 -8.98 2.71 7.14
C LEU A 11 -8.93 2.73 8.69
N LEU A 12 -9.22 3.87 9.34
CA LEU A 12 -9.19 3.97 10.80
C LEU A 12 -10.43 3.36 11.47
N HIS A 13 -11.58 3.44 10.82
CA HIS A 13 -12.86 3.05 11.42
C HIS A 13 -13.72 2.20 10.46
N PRO A 14 -13.17 1.13 9.86
CA PRO A 14 -13.83 0.40 8.79
C PRO A 14 -15.20 -0.17 9.19
N VAL A 15 -15.34 -0.66 10.42
CA VAL A 15 -16.62 -1.19 10.96
C VAL A 15 -17.70 -0.13 11.18
N LEU A 16 -17.32 1.15 11.31
CA LEU A 16 -18.24 2.27 11.47
C LEU A 16 -18.69 2.85 10.13
N VAL A 17 -18.09 2.40 9.04
CA VAL A 17 -18.41 2.90 7.70
C VAL A 17 -19.45 2.00 7.05
N PRO A 18 -20.72 2.46 6.91
CA PRO A 18 -21.73 1.71 6.18
C PRO A 18 -21.27 1.48 4.74
N GLU A 19 -21.58 0.29 4.20
CA GLU A 19 -21.23 -0.07 2.82
C GLU A 19 -19.74 0.08 2.48
N PHE A 20 -18.87 -0.35 3.40
CA PHE A 20 -17.41 -0.23 3.28
C PHE A 20 -16.91 -0.62 1.88
N ASN A 21 -17.30 -1.79 1.36
CA ASN A 21 -16.88 -2.27 0.05
C ASN A 21 -17.29 -1.32 -1.09
N ALA A 22 -18.51 -0.76 -1.05
CA ALA A 22 -18.98 0.16 -2.07
C ALA A 22 -18.19 1.47 -2.05
N LYS A 23 -17.90 2.00 -0.87
CA LYS A 23 -17.10 3.23 -0.70
C LYS A 23 -15.64 3.03 -1.10
N LEU A 24 -15.07 1.88 -0.78
CA LEU A 24 -13.72 1.54 -1.21
C LEU A 24 -13.62 1.44 -2.74
N ARG A 25 -14.58 0.79 -3.39
CA ARG A 25 -14.67 0.74 -4.85
C ARG A 25 -14.83 2.13 -5.46
N GLN A 26 -15.53 3.03 -4.82
CA GLN A 26 -15.64 4.42 -5.26
C GLN A 26 -14.30 5.14 -5.18
N CYS A 27 -13.52 4.94 -4.11
CA CYS A 27 -12.15 5.47 -4.00
C CYS A 27 -11.25 4.93 -5.12
N ASP A 28 -11.31 3.63 -5.40
CA ASP A 28 -10.60 2.98 -6.51
C ASP A 28 -10.99 3.60 -7.86
N GLN A 29 -12.28 3.81 -8.13
CA GLN A 29 -12.75 4.45 -9.36
C GLN A 29 -12.23 5.88 -9.54
N TRP A 30 -12.28 6.69 -8.48
CA TRP A 30 -11.74 8.06 -8.53
C TRP A 30 -10.24 8.07 -8.80
N LEU A 31 -9.50 7.13 -8.21
CA LEU A 31 -8.07 6.99 -8.47
C LEU A 31 -7.80 6.61 -9.94
N GLN A 32 -8.58 5.69 -10.50
CA GLN A 32 -8.51 5.31 -11.91
C GLN A 32 -8.79 6.51 -12.83
N GLU A 33 -9.79 7.32 -12.50
CA GLU A 33 -10.13 8.54 -13.26
C GLU A 33 -8.98 9.56 -13.22
N ILE A 34 -8.41 9.83 -12.04
CA ILE A 34 -7.31 10.78 -11.86
C ILE A 34 -6.07 10.32 -12.66
N VAL A 35 -5.66 9.08 -12.50
CA VAL A 35 -4.50 8.51 -13.20
C VAL A 35 -4.75 8.44 -14.72
N GLY A 36 -5.97 8.08 -15.12
CA GLY A 36 -6.34 7.99 -16.53
C GLY A 36 -6.46 9.33 -17.24
N HIS A 37 -6.72 10.40 -16.49
CA HIS A 37 -6.81 11.76 -17.03
C HIS A 37 -5.42 12.37 -17.26
N ASP A 38 -4.53 12.28 -16.26
CA ASP A 38 -3.17 12.82 -16.32
C ASP A 38 -2.26 12.08 -15.32
N THR A 39 -1.46 11.15 -15.84
CA THR A 39 -0.54 10.35 -15.03
C THR A 39 0.56 11.20 -14.38
N ASP A 40 1.05 12.24 -15.04
CA ASP A 40 2.10 13.11 -14.49
C ASP A 40 1.56 13.96 -13.34
N ALA A 41 0.34 14.48 -13.48
CA ALA A 41 -0.35 15.17 -12.41
C ALA A 41 -0.64 14.24 -11.22
N ALA A 42 -1.07 13.00 -11.48
CA ALA A 42 -1.28 12.00 -10.43
C ALA A 42 0.00 11.70 -9.66
N LEU A 43 1.13 11.51 -10.35
CA LEU A 43 2.44 11.30 -9.73
C LEU A 43 2.87 12.52 -8.91
N TYR A 44 2.71 13.73 -9.44
CA TYR A 44 3.02 14.94 -8.70
C TYR A 44 2.21 15.05 -7.41
N LEU A 45 0.90 14.84 -7.47
CA LEU A 45 0.02 14.86 -6.28
C LEU A 45 0.42 13.80 -5.28
N MET A 46 0.77 12.59 -5.73
CA MET A 46 1.25 11.52 -4.89
C MET A 46 2.51 11.92 -4.10
N PHE A 47 3.52 12.52 -4.76
CA PHE A 47 4.74 12.99 -4.08
C PHE A 47 4.44 14.13 -3.10
N GLN A 48 3.51 15.02 -3.41
CA GLN A 48 3.05 16.04 -2.49
C GLN A 48 2.40 15.42 -1.24
N LEU A 49 1.48 14.46 -1.41
CA LEU A 49 0.84 13.76 -0.31
C LEU A 49 1.84 13.03 0.58
N ALA A 50 2.81 12.33 -0.01
CA ALA A 50 3.86 11.64 0.74
C ALA A 50 4.64 12.59 1.67
N SER A 51 4.76 13.87 1.28
CA SER A 51 5.58 14.87 1.98
C SER A 51 4.80 15.76 2.94
N THR A 52 3.50 16.01 2.69
CA THR A 52 2.71 17.07 3.34
C THR A 52 1.40 16.64 3.95
N SER A 53 1.11 15.32 3.99
CA SER A 53 -0.18 14.81 4.47
C SER A 53 -0.53 15.32 5.86
N THR A 54 -1.79 15.76 6.00
CA THR A 54 -2.40 16.17 7.27
C THR A 54 -3.42 15.15 7.80
N ALA A 55 -3.84 14.20 6.95
CA ALA A 55 -4.84 13.18 7.30
C ALA A 55 -4.26 11.94 8.01
N GLY A 56 -2.94 11.88 8.14
CA GLY A 56 -2.20 10.80 8.79
C GLY A 56 -1.36 9.98 7.81
N TYR A 57 -0.28 9.39 8.32
CA TYR A 57 0.67 8.63 7.51
C TYR A 57 0.03 7.47 6.76
N SER A 58 -0.84 6.70 7.41
CA SER A 58 -1.44 5.50 6.82
C SER A 58 -2.30 5.79 5.58
N ALA A 59 -3.11 6.87 5.62
CA ALA A 59 -3.96 7.23 4.49
C ALA A 59 -3.13 7.72 3.29
N SER A 60 -2.12 8.56 3.54
CA SER A 60 -1.22 9.03 2.47
C SER A 60 -0.40 7.89 1.89
N HIS A 61 0.13 6.99 2.73
CA HIS A 61 0.87 5.81 2.29
C HIS A 61 0.01 4.89 1.42
N ALA A 62 -1.22 4.57 1.87
CA ALA A 62 -2.16 3.76 1.10
C ALA A 62 -2.48 4.40 -0.27
N LEU A 63 -2.67 5.72 -0.31
CA LEU A 63 -2.95 6.44 -1.54
C LEU A 63 -1.75 6.46 -2.49
N VAL A 64 -0.54 6.65 -1.97
CA VAL A 64 0.71 6.55 -2.74
C VAL A 64 0.85 5.15 -3.34
N CYS A 65 0.69 4.10 -2.54
CA CYS A 65 0.79 2.72 -3.02
C CYS A 65 -0.27 2.42 -4.09
N ALA A 66 -1.52 2.81 -3.86
CA ALA A 66 -2.62 2.58 -4.80
C ALA A 66 -2.40 3.31 -6.13
N THR A 67 -1.92 4.57 -6.09
CA THR A 67 -1.60 5.34 -7.29
C THR A 67 -0.50 4.66 -8.12
N LEU A 68 0.59 4.26 -7.48
CA LEU A 68 1.69 3.55 -8.16
C LEU A 68 1.25 2.20 -8.71
N CYS A 69 0.47 1.42 -7.94
CA CYS A 69 -0.09 0.16 -8.40
C CYS A 69 -1.00 0.35 -9.61
N GLN A 70 -1.84 1.40 -9.63
CA GLN A 70 -2.71 1.71 -10.76
C GLN A 70 -1.90 2.05 -12.02
N ILE A 71 -0.85 2.86 -11.89
CA ILE A 71 0.04 3.23 -13.01
C ILE A 71 0.77 1.99 -13.55
N LEU A 72 1.39 1.21 -12.66
CA LEU A 72 2.12 -0.01 -13.06
C LEU A 72 1.19 -1.04 -13.69
N ALA A 73 -0.05 -1.19 -13.18
CA ALA A 73 -1.02 -2.11 -13.74
C ALA A 73 -1.44 -1.71 -15.17
N GLN A 74 -1.50 -0.42 -15.48
CA GLN A 74 -1.73 0.08 -16.84
C GLN A 74 -0.53 -0.18 -17.74
N GLU A 75 0.67 0.19 -17.31
CA GLU A 75 1.91 -0.02 -18.08
C GLU A 75 2.18 -1.50 -18.36
N LEU A 76 1.91 -2.37 -17.40
CA LEU A 76 2.03 -3.83 -17.53
C LEU A 76 0.84 -4.47 -18.26
N GLN A 77 -0.16 -3.69 -18.65
CA GLN A 77 -1.38 -4.15 -19.33
C GLN A 77 -2.08 -5.29 -18.59
N LEU A 78 -2.14 -5.21 -17.26
CA LEU A 78 -2.81 -6.24 -16.44
C LEU A 78 -4.30 -6.33 -16.79
N PRO A 79 -4.90 -7.54 -16.76
CA PRO A 79 -6.34 -7.72 -16.87
C PRO A 79 -7.10 -6.86 -15.86
N ARG A 80 -8.30 -6.41 -16.21
CA ARG A 80 -9.10 -5.52 -15.37
C ARG A 80 -9.26 -6.03 -13.93
N HIS A 81 -9.59 -7.31 -13.76
CA HIS A 81 -9.80 -7.89 -12.43
C HIS A 81 -8.52 -7.90 -11.60
N GLU A 82 -7.35 -8.20 -12.20
CA GLU A 82 -6.06 -8.15 -11.51
C GLU A 82 -5.71 -6.71 -11.08
N ARG A 83 -5.93 -5.73 -11.95
CA ARG A 83 -5.71 -4.32 -11.63
C ARG A 83 -6.58 -3.86 -10.46
N GLU A 84 -7.89 -4.20 -10.50
CA GLU A 84 -8.82 -3.85 -9.43
C GLU A 84 -8.43 -4.50 -8.10
N SER A 85 -8.06 -5.80 -8.09
CA SER A 85 -7.62 -6.50 -6.88
C SER A 85 -6.29 -5.92 -6.35
N LEU A 86 -5.33 -5.61 -7.23
CA LEU A 86 -4.05 -5.00 -6.84
C LEU A 86 -4.24 -3.63 -6.18
N VAL A 87 -5.03 -2.74 -6.77
CA VAL A 87 -5.24 -1.39 -6.25
C VAL A 87 -5.97 -1.44 -4.90
N ARG A 88 -6.99 -2.29 -4.78
CA ARG A 88 -7.73 -2.48 -3.51
C ARG A 88 -6.86 -3.11 -2.43
N ALA A 89 -6.00 -4.07 -2.80
CA ALA A 89 -4.99 -4.61 -1.88
C ALA A 89 -4.03 -3.51 -1.41
N ALA A 90 -3.53 -2.66 -2.30
CA ALA A 90 -2.65 -1.55 -1.96
C ALA A 90 -3.30 -0.53 -1.01
N ILE A 91 -4.62 -0.29 -1.15
CA ILE A 91 -5.36 0.56 -0.21
C ILE A 91 -5.48 -0.09 1.18
N THR A 92 -5.67 -1.40 1.24
CA THR A 92 -6.12 -2.10 2.45
C THR A 92 -5.08 -2.99 3.11
N MET A 93 -3.89 -3.18 2.53
CA MET A 93 -2.87 -4.09 3.06
C MET A 93 -2.52 -3.84 4.54
N ASN A 94 -2.58 -2.58 4.98
CA ASN A 94 -2.26 -2.17 6.35
C ASN A 94 -3.49 -1.89 7.23
N ILE A 95 -4.70 -2.31 6.81
CA ILE A 95 -5.95 -1.97 7.50
C ILE A 95 -5.96 -2.38 8.98
N ALA A 96 -5.36 -3.51 9.32
CA ALA A 96 -5.29 -4.01 10.70
C ALA A 96 -4.29 -3.24 11.58
N MET A 97 -3.38 -2.47 10.98
CA MET A 97 -2.40 -1.69 11.74
C MET A 97 -2.46 -0.18 11.47
N THR A 98 -3.54 0.34 10.88
CA THR A 98 -3.67 1.75 10.49
C THR A 98 -3.33 2.72 11.63
N ALA A 99 -3.90 2.52 12.82
CA ALA A 99 -3.62 3.37 13.98
C ALA A 99 -2.17 3.22 14.47
N LEU A 100 -1.65 2.00 14.51
CA LEU A 100 -0.26 1.71 14.87
C LEU A 100 0.70 2.36 13.86
N GLN A 101 0.44 2.24 12.57
CA GLN A 101 1.28 2.83 11.53
C GLN A 101 1.37 4.37 11.66
N ASN A 102 0.24 5.04 11.96
CA ASN A 102 0.23 6.46 12.27
C ASN A 102 1.08 6.81 13.51
N GLN A 103 1.00 5.99 14.55
CA GLN A 103 1.80 6.15 15.76
C GLN A 103 3.29 5.99 15.46
N LEU A 104 3.68 4.93 14.74
CA LEU A 104 5.07 4.63 14.41
C LEU A 104 5.70 5.70 13.51
N ALA A 105 4.94 6.32 12.62
CA ALA A 105 5.41 7.42 11.80
C ALA A 105 5.84 8.66 12.63
N LEU A 106 5.28 8.84 13.83
CA LEU A 106 5.58 9.91 14.78
C LEU A 106 6.59 9.50 15.86
N GLN A 107 7.02 8.25 15.90
CA GLN A 107 7.91 7.70 16.92
C GLN A 107 9.38 7.93 16.53
N HIS A 108 10.21 8.28 17.52
CA HIS A 108 11.67 8.36 17.36
C HIS A 108 12.38 7.08 17.81
N GLU A 109 11.80 6.42 18.82
CA GLU A 109 12.38 5.25 19.45
C GLU A 109 12.23 4.02 18.55
N PRO A 110 13.14 3.04 18.63
CA PRO A 110 12.97 1.75 17.96
C PRO A 110 11.67 1.06 18.38
N LEU A 111 11.14 0.21 17.50
CA LEU A 111 9.93 -0.56 17.77
C LEU A 111 10.09 -1.43 19.02
N SER A 112 9.10 -1.39 19.91
CA SER A 112 9.00 -2.34 21.02
C SER A 112 8.74 -3.76 20.52
N SER A 113 8.99 -4.76 21.37
CA SER A 113 8.67 -6.16 21.03
C SER A 113 7.18 -6.39 20.76
N GLU A 114 6.29 -5.62 21.39
CA GLU A 114 4.85 -5.67 21.13
C GLU A 114 4.51 -5.09 19.78
N GLN A 115 5.06 -3.91 19.43
CA GLN A 115 4.89 -3.29 18.13
C GLN A 115 5.42 -4.19 17.00
N LYS A 116 6.59 -4.81 17.17
CA LYS A 116 7.14 -5.78 16.21
C LYS A 116 6.20 -6.97 15.97
N ARG A 117 5.59 -7.51 17.04
CA ARG A 117 4.61 -8.59 16.90
C ARG A 117 3.34 -8.13 16.18
N ALA A 118 2.84 -6.93 16.50
CA ALA A 118 1.66 -6.39 15.83
C ALA A 118 1.93 -6.13 14.34
N VAL A 119 3.10 -5.58 14.01
CA VAL A 119 3.54 -5.41 12.61
C VAL A 119 3.66 -6.76 11.91
N ALA A 120 4.24 -7.79 12.53
CA ALA A 120 4.36 -9.11 11.91
C ALA A 120 3.01 -9.81 11.69
N ALA A 121 2.00 -9.51 12.51
CA ALA A 121 0.68 -10.17 12.44
C ALA A 121 -0.33 -9.44 11.54
N HIS A 122 -0.03 -8.19 11.09
CA HIS A 122 -1.03 -7.38 10.40
C HIS A 122 -1.53 -7.94 9.06
N PRO A 123 -0.76 -8.70 8.25
CA PRO A 123 -1.29 -9.24 7.01
C PRO A 123 -2.44 -10.24 7.26
N GLU A 124 -2.23 -11.17 8.18
CA GLU A 124 -3.24 -12.17 8.56
C GLU A 124 -4.46 -11.51 9.22
N GLN A 125 -4.23 -10.57 10.13
CA GLN A 125 -5.30 -9.82 10.77
C GLN A 125 -6.06 -8.93 9.79
N GLY A 126 -5.37 -8.37 8.79
CA GLY A 126 -5.96 -7.59 7.71
C GLY A 126 -6.91 -8.41 6.85
N VAL A 127 -6.52 -9.63 6.48
CA VAL A 127 -7.39 -10.56 5.76
C VAL A 127 -8.65 -10.87 6.58
N ALA A 128 -8.51 -11.28 7.84
CA ALA A 128 -9.63 -11.57 8.71
C ALA A 128 -10.59 -10.37 8.83
N GLN A 129 -10.06 -9.16 8.99
CA GLN A 129 -10.86 -7.94 9.07
C GLN A 129 -11.59 -7.63 7.74
N LEU A 130 -10.95 -7.85 6.59
CA LEU A 130 -11.58 -7.67 5.28
C LEU A 130 -12.70 -8.69 5.03
N GLU A 131 -12.51 -9.94 5.46
CA GLU A 131 -13.54 -10.98 5.39
C GLU A 131 -14.76 -10.61 6.26
N ASP A 132 -14.54 -10.08 7.47
CA ASP A 132 -15.61 -9.57 8.35
C ASP A 132 -16.35 -8.39 7.73
N LEU A 133 -15.69 -7.58 6.90
CA LEU A 133 -16.27 -6.50 6.10
C LEU A 133 -16.94 -6.99 4.80
N ASN A 134 -17.12 -8.31 4.67
CA ASN A 134 -17.71 -8.98 3.51
C ASN A 134 -16.96 -8.82 2.19
N ILE A 135 -15.65 -8.66 2.22
CA ILE A 135 -14.81 -8.80 1.04
C ILE A 135 -14.72 -10.29 0.69
N ARG A 136 -14.92 -10.64 -0.59
CA ARG A 136 -14.94 -12.01 -1.13
C ARG A 136 -14.16 -12.13 -2.44
N ASP A 137 -13.22 -11.25 -2.65
CA ASP A 137 -12.28 -11.27 -3.78
C ASP A 137 -11.03 -12.01 -3.32
N ASP A 138 -10.91 -13.29 -3.66
CA ASP A 138 -9.82 -14.17 -3.22
C ASP A 138 -8.46 -13.60 -3.63
N LEU A 139 -8.34 -13.09 -4.87
CA LEU A 139 -7.08 -12.53 -5.36
C LEU A 139 -6.65 -11.30 -4.55
N TRP A 140 -7.58 -10.42 -4.20
CA TRP A 140 -7.32 -9.28 -3.33
C TRP A 140 -6.85 -9.74 -1.93
N LEU A 141 -7.57 -10.69 -1.31
CA LEU A 141 -7.23 -11.22 0.01
C LEU A 141 -5.86 -11.91 0.02
N ASP A 142 -5.56 -12.72 -0.99
CA ASP A 142 -4.28 -13.40 -1.14
C ASP A 142 -3.11 -12.42 -1.27
N VAL A 143 -3.30 -11.34 -2.05
CA VAL A 143 -2.29 -10.28 -2.19
C VAL A 143 -2.08 -9.54 -0.86
N VAL A 144 -3.14 -9.26 -0.09
CA VAL A 144 -3.02 -8.67 1.26
C VAL A 144 -2.29 -9.62 2.21
N ALA A 145 -2.60 -10.93 2.18
CA ALA A 145 -1.92 -11.92 3.02
C ALA A 145 -0.42 -12.00 2.75
N ALA A 146 -0.02 -11.86 1.49
CA ALA A 146 1.33 -12.17 1.02
C ALA A 146 2.20 -10.93 0.72
N HIS A 147 1.73 -9.68 0.96
CA HIS A 147 2.43 -8.47 0.49
C HIS A 147 3.84 -8.25 1.06
N HIS A 148 4.22 -8.97 2.12
CA HIS A 148 5.60 -9.04 2.63
C HIS A 148 6.37 -10.29 2.18
N ALA A 149 5.77 -11.14 1.33
CA ALA A 149 6.47 -12.32 0.84
C ALA A 149 7.62 -11.92 -0.10
N THR A 150 8.77 -12.56 0.10
CA THR A 150 9.93 -12.34 -0.77
C THR A 150 9.70 -13.03 -2.11
N PRO A 151 9.75 -12.31 -3.22
CA PRO A 151 9.56 -12.94 -4.53
C PRO A 151 10.71 -13.89 -4.87
N PRO A 152 10.45 -14.94 -5.67
CA PRO A 152 11.49 -15.85 -6.10
C PRO A 152 12.55 -15.12 -6.94
N ALA A 153 13.83 -15.34 -6.65
CA ALA A 153 14.95 -14.72 -7.36
C ALA A 153 14.90 -15.05 -8.87
N ARG A 154 15.12 -14.03 -9.71
CA ARG A 154 15.25 -14.15 -11.17
C ARG A 154 14.02 -14.62 -11.94
N THR A 155 12.81 -14.37 -11.44
CA THR A 155 11.60 -14.71 -12.16
C THR A 155 11.05 -13.47 -12.87
N THR A 156 10.64 -13.62 -14.15
CA THR A 156 9.98 -12.53 -14.87
C THR A 156 8.52 -12.39 -14.42
N LEU A 157 8.04 -11.18 -14.21
CA LEU A 157 6.66 -10.92 -13.76
C LEU A 157 5.62 -11.62 -14.64
N SER A 158 5.82 -11.64 -15.96
CA SER A 158 4.88 -12.25 -16.91
C SER A 158 4.77 -13.77 -16.78
N SER A 159 5.77 -14.44 -16.18
CA SER A 159 5.74 -15.89 -15.97
C SER A 159 5.12 -16.32 -14.63
N LEU A 160 4.84 -15.37 -13.75
CA LEU A 160 4.23 -15.65 -12.45
C LEU A 160 2.71 -15.80 -12.57
N PRO A 161 2.11 -16.69 -11.75
CA PRO A 161 0.66 -16.68 -11.51
C PRO A 161 0.20 -15.28 -11.05
N ALA A 162 -1.07 -14.96 -11.25
CA ALA A 162 -1.64 -13.64 -10.93
C ALA A 162 -1.34 -13.22 -9.49
N GLU A 163 -1.63 -14.07 -8.50
CA GLU A 163 -1.36 -13.83 -7.09
C GLU A 163 0.09 -13.43 -6.83
N ALA A 164 1.05 -14.26 -7.26
CA ALA A 164 2.47 -14.02 -7.03
C ALA A 164 2.97 -12.77 -7.78
N ARG A 165 2.44 -12.50 -8.97
CA ARG A 165 2.74 -11.30 -9.76
C ARG A 165 2.28 -10.04 -9.04
N LEU A 166 1.03 -10.00 -8.59
CA LEU A 166 0.46 -8.85 -7.88
C LEU A 166 1.13 -8.63 -6.53
N THR A 167 1.40 -9.69 -5.78
CA THR A 167 2.16 -9.63 -4.52
C THR A 167 3.54 -9.00 -4.74
N HIS A 168 4.25 -9.41 -5.79
CA HIS A 168 5.57 -8.84 -6.10
C HIS A 168 5.50 -7.36 -6.45
N ILE A 169 4.51 -6.95 -7.23
CA ILE A 169 4.28 -5.54 -7.56
C ILE A 169 3.99 -4.76 -6.29
N LEU A 170 3.06 -5.23 -5.46
CA LEU A 170 2.66 -4.54 -4.23
C LEU A 170 3.82 -4.43 -3.24
N ALA A 171 4.55 -5.51 -2.98
CA ALA A 171 5.72 -5.50 -2.09
C ALA A 171 6.80 -4.49 -2.54
N THR A 172 7.03 -4.40 -3.86
CA THR A 172 7.99 -3.43 -4.42
C THR A 172 7.50 -1.99 -4.24
N VAL A 173 6.22 -1.73 -4.51
CA VAL A 173 5.59 -0.42 -4.36
C VAL A 173 5.55 0.01 -2.90
N ASP A 174 5.19 -0.89 -1.98
CA ASP A 174 5.14 -0.63 -0.54
C ASP A 174 6.51 -0.18 -0.01
N ARG A 175 7.57 -0.93 -0.33
CA ARG A 175 8.95 -0.56 0.02
C ARG A 175 9.34 0.80 -0.55
N TYR A 176 9.02 1.07 -1.82
CA TYR A 176 9.29 2.36 -2.45
C TYR A 176 8.55 3.50 -1.74
N ALA A 177 7.25 3.35 -1.52
CA ALA A 177 6.42 4.33 -0.83
C ALA A 177 6.92 4.60 0.60
N ALA A 178 7.31 3.56 1.33
CA ALA A 178 7.91 3.70 2.65
C ALA A 178 9.23 4.49 2.62
N MET A 179 10.08 4.29 1.60
CA MET A 179 11.35 5.01 1.49
C MET A 179 11.18 6.50 1.19
N ILE A 180 10.24 6.88 0.31
CA ILE A 180 10.02 8.28 -0.06
C ILE A 180 9.25 9.07 1.01
N SER A 181 8.46 8.40 1.84
CA SER A 181 7.65 9.04 2.88
C SER A 181 8.49 9.37 4.10
N PRO A 182 8.52 10.64 4.55
CA PRO A 182 9.25 11.02 5.75
C PRO A 182 8.54 10.46 7.00
N ARG A 183 9.34 10.10 8.01
CA ARG A 183 8.88 9.75 9.35
C ARG A 183 9.63 10.59 10.36
N LYS A 184 9.16 10.65 11.58
CA LYS A 184 9.81 11.38 12.65
C LYS A 184 11.25 10.88 12.90
N SER A 185 11.48 9.58 12.74
CA SER A 185 12.78 8.91 12.90
C SER A 185 13.73 9.13 11.73
N ARG A 186 13.23 9.49 10.52
CA ARG A 186 14.06 9.68 9.33
C ARG A 186 13.41 10.58 8.27
N PRO A 187 14.20 11.35 7.50
CA PRO A 187 13.69 12.04 6.31
C PRO A 187 13.31 11.03 5.21
N GLY A 188 12.40 11.44 4.31
CA GLY A 188 12.14 10.70 3.10
C GLY A 188 13.37 10.69 2.17
N ARG A 189 13.59 9.59 1.46
CA ARG A 189 14.61 9.48 0.42
C ARG A 189 14.13 10.13 -0.88
N THR A 190 15.04 10.52 -1.75
CA THR A 190 14.65 10.94 -3.11
C THR A 190 14.10 9.76 -3.91
N ALA A 191 13.27 10.05 -4.92
CA ALA A 191 12.76 9.02 -5.83
C ALA A 191 13.90 8.20 -6.46
N SER A 192 14.95 8.88 -6.94
CA SER A 192 16.11 8.23 -7.58
C SER A 192 16.90 7.34 -6.61
N ASP A 193 17.09 7.75 -5.35
CA ASP A 193 17.79 6.96 -4.35
C ASP A 193 16.96 5.72 -3.96
N SER A 194 15.63 5.88 -3.87
CA SER A 194 14.72 4.78 -3.56
C SER A 194 14.72 3.72 -4.66
N VAL A 195 14.66 4.13 -5.94
CA VAL A 195 14.75 3.21 -7.08
C VAL A 195 16.09 2.47 -7.10
N ARG A 196 17.21 3.18 -6.87
CA ARG A 196 18.53 2.55 -6.80
C ARG A 196 18.65 1.55 -5.66
N ALA A 197 18.09 1.87 -4.50
CA ALA A 197 18.06 0.95 -3.35
C ALA A 197 17.28 -0.33 -3.67
N ILE A 198 16.11 -0.23 -4.30
CA ILE A 198 15.30 -1.39 -4.68
C ILE A 198 16.02 -2.22 -5.75
N ALA A 199 16.63 -1.58 -6.76
CA ALA A 199 17.32 -2.28 -7.85
C ALA A 199 18.63 -2.94 -7.41
N GLY A 200 19.29 -2.41 -6.38
CA GLY A 200 20.62 -2.85 -5.91
C GLY A 200 20.59 -3.86 -4.76
N GLN A 201 19.45 -4.16 -4.18
CA GLN A 201 19.36 -5.07 -3.03
C GLN A 201 19.16 -6.53 -3.44
N PRO A 202 20.09 -7.45 -3.10
CA PRO A 202 19.73 -8.82 -2.84
C PRO A 202 19.08 -8.87 -1.44
N GLU A 203 17.79 -9.18 -1.39
CA GLU A 203 17.03 -9.81 -0.28
C GLU A 203 17.35 -9.44 1.19
N GLN A 204 17.76 -8.21 1.49
CA GLN A 204 17.88 -7.79 2.88
C GLN A 204 16.57 -7.12 3.30
N GLN A 205 15.82 -7.79 4.17
CA GLN A 205 14.76 -7.18 4.96
C GLN A 205 15.40 -6.04 5.78
N ASP A 206 15.25 -4.82 5.30
CA ASP A 206 15.49 -3.63 6.12
C ASP A 206 14.32 -3.57 7.12
N ASP A 207 14.55 -3.93 8.37
CA ASP A 207 13.55 -3.83 9.46
C ASP A 207 12.96 -2.41 9.56
N ASP A 208 13.67 -1.40 9.03
CA ASP A 208 13.23 0.00 8.97
C ASP A 208 12.22 0.31 7.86
N VAL A 209 12.00 -0.60 6.91
CA VAL A 209 11.08 -0.39 5.77
C VAL A 209 9.76 -1.12 5.98
N ALA A 210 9.71 -2.12 6.85
CA ALA A 210 8.54 -2.98 7.09
C ALA A 210 7.42 -2.32 7.92
N VAL A 211 7.47 -1.02 8.17
CA VAL A 211 6.46 -0.28 8.96
C VAL A 211 5.86 0.86 8.16
#